data_365c28cfaf419d63f3995e7106b0accc
#
_entry.id   365c28cfaf419d63f3995e7106b0accc
#
_cell.length_a   1.000
_cell.length_b   1.000
_cell.length_c   1.000
_cell.angle_alpha   90.00
_cell.angle_beta   90.00
_cell.angle_gamma   90.00
#
_symmetry.space_group_name_H-M   'P 1'
#
loop_
_entity.id
_entity.type
_entity.pdbx_description
1 polymer ?
#
loop_
_entity_poly.entity_id
_entity_poly.type
_entity_poly.pdbx_seq_one_letter_code
_entity_poly.pdbx_strand_id
1 'polypeptide(L)'
;MFSEWGLGSVSEELTQEAARGYILSCVNQAVEEALEEGSTFVQVERSEGGEPMAVHTDTAALNRLRAQVLSKLEKTLNGSVTVKVPAGSLTGIALLNGHGFPVPLTLRLEASADLSFHTEFVSAGINQSCHRVTMLVAVQAYSQSKRFETQTHVETSTVLAETVLVGDVPEMALLETG
;
A
#
# COMPACT_ATOMS: atom_id res chain seq x y z
N MET A 1 -26.74 30.35 -15.34
CA MET A 1 -25.65 30.64 -14.37
C MET A 1 -25.51 29.59 -13.23
N PHE A 2 -26.43 28.64 -13.06
CA PHE A 2 -26.38 27.58 -12.02
C PHE A 2 -25.78 26.25 -12.48
N SER A 3 -25.55 26.04 -13.77
CA SER A 3 -25.10 24.74 -14.30
C SER A 3 -23.58 24.58 -14.41
N GLU A 4 -22.79 25.66 -14.39
CA GLU A 4 -21.35 25.55 -14.56
C GLU A 4 -20.59 25.25 -13.27
N TRP A 5 -21.11 25.67 -12.11
CA TRP A 5 -20.50 25.41 -10.82
C TRP A 5 -20.62 23.93 -10.39
N GLY A 6 -21.75 23.31 -10.66
CA GLY A 6 -21.98 21.90 -10.31
C GLY A 6 -21.16 20.90 -11.14
N LEU A 7 -20.99 21.19 -12.43
CA LEU A 7 -20.19 20.36 -13.33
C LEU A 7 -18.68 20.50 -13.11
N GLY A 8 -18.23 21.64 -12.60
CA GLY A 8 -16.84 21.90 -12.29
C GLY A 8 -16.35 21.05 -11.12
N SER A 9 -17.04 21.11 -9.99
CA SER A 9 -16.64 20.36 -8.78
C SER A 9 -16.70 18.84 -8.96
N VAL A 10 -17.73 18.35 -9.62
CA VAL A 10 -17.88 16.90 -9.92
C VAL A 10 -16.76 16.40 -10.82
N SER A 11 -16.33 17.19 -11.79
CA SER A 11 -15.24 16.80 -12.69
C SER A 11 -13.88 16.82 -12.01
N GLU A 12 -13.67 17.69 -11.01
CA GLU A 12 -12.46 17.73 -10.20
C GLU A 12 -12.37 16.52 -9.28
N GLU A 13 -13.41 16.23 -8.49
CA GLU A 13 -13.50 15.04 -7.64
C GLU A 13 -13.32 13.75 -8.45
N LEU A 14 -13.96 13.67 -9.62
CA LEU A 14 -13.83 12.52 -10.50
C LEU A 14 -12.40 12.34 -11.03
N THR A 15 -11.74 13.44 -11.37
CA THR A 15 -10.34 13.42 -11.81
C THR A 15 -9.44 12.93 -10.68
N GLN A 16 -9.67 13.38 -9.46
CA GLN A 16 -8.94 12.96 -8.27
C GLN A 16 -9.16 11.47 -7.96
N GLU A 17 -10.41 11.00 -7.97
CA GLU A 17 -10.74 9.60 -7.74
C GLU A 17 -10.16 8.67 -8.82
N ALA A 18 -10.20 9.09 -10.07
CA ALA A 18 -9.61 8.35 -11.18
C ALA A 18 -8.08 8.25 -11.04
N ALA A 19 -7.41 9.36 -10.66
CA ALA A 19 -5.99 9.38 -10.38
C ALA A 19 -5.65 8.48 -9.18
N ARG A 20 -6.42 8.55 -8.10
CA ARG A 20 -6.25 7.71 -6.91
C ARG A 20 -6.35 6.22 -7.24
N GLY A 21 -7.38 5.82 -7.95
CA GLY A 21 -7.58 4.42 -8.37
C GLY A 21 -6.43 3.91 -9.23
N TYR A 22 -5.95 4.73 -10.16
CA TYR A 22 -4.79 4.38 -10.98
C TYR A 22 -3.51 4.24 -10.16
N ILE A 23 -3.22 5.19 -9.26
CA ILE A 23 -2.04 5.16 -8.40
C ILE A 23 -2.06 3.89 -7.52
N LEU A 24 -3.19 3.57 -6.88
CA LEU A 24 -3.33 2.35 -6.08
C LEU A 24 -3.07 1.08 -6.89
N SER A 25 -3.59 1.01 -8.12
CA SER A 25 -3.33 -0.11 -9.02
C SER A 25 -1.84 -0.25 -9.36
N CYS A 26 -1.17 0.88 -9.65
CA CYS A 26 0.26 0.89 -9.93
C CYS A 26 1.11 0.46 -8.72
N VAL A 27 0.74 0.94 -7.51
CA VAL A 27 1.44 0.55 -6.28
C VAL A 27 1.30 -0.95 -6.03
N ASN A 28 0.09 -1.48 -6.10
CA ASN A 28 -0.16 -2.91 -5.88
C ASN A 28 0.59 -3.77 -6.90
N GLN A 29 0.56 -3.40 -8.17
CA GLN A 29 1.28 -4.10 -9.22
C GLN A 29 2.79 -4.02 -9.01
N ALA A 30 3.34 -2.85 -8.67
CA ALA A 30 4.77 -2.68 -8.44
C ALA A 30 5.27 -3.52 -7.26
N VAL A 31 4.46 -3.61 -6.20
CA VAL A 31 4.75 -4.43 -5.02
C VAL A 31 4.68 -5.92 -5.35
N GLU A 32 3.59 -6.36 -6.00
CA GLU A 32 3.40 -7.76 -6.40
C GLU A 32 4.55 -8.25 -7.29
N GLU A 33 4.93 -7.46 -8.30
CA GLU A 33 6.01 -7.81 -9.21
C GLU A 33 7.42 -7.72 -8.58
N ALA A 34 7.59 -6.96 -7.50
CA ALA A 34 8.86 -6.85 -6.78
C ALA A 34 9.02 -7.92 -5.69
N LEU A 35 7.90 -8.48 -5.21
CA LEU A 35 7.89 -9.61 -4.28
C LEU A 35 8.10 -10.91 -5.06
N GLU A 36 9.33 -11.40 -5.04
CA GLU A 36 9.65 -12.71 -5.62
C GLU A 36 9.09 -13.83 -4.75
N GLU A 37 8.65 -14.90 -5.37
CA GLU A 37 8.18 -16.10 -4.68
C GLU A 37 9.31 -16.69 -3.82
N GLY A 38 9.05 -16.85 -2.52
CA GLY A 38 10.05 -17.34 -1.56
C GLY A 38 10.96 -16.26 -0.96
N SER A 39 10.68 -14.98 -1.16
CA SER A 39 11.40 -13.89 -0.50
C SER A 39 11.32 -14.03 1.02
N THR A 40 12.47 -14.05 1.69
CA THR A 40 12.57 -14.12 3.15
C THR A 40 13.11 -12.81 3.68
N PHE A 41 12.34 -12.13 4.52
CA PHE A 41 12.72 -10.84 5.12
C PHE A 41 13.10 -10.95 6.59
N VAL A 42 12.85 -12.12 7.19
CA VAL A 42 13.07 -12.38 8.60
C VAL A 42 13.72 -13.75 8.77
N GLN A 43 14.74 -13.83 9.60
CA GLN A 43 15.40 -15.07 10.00
C GLN A 43 15.31 -15.23 11.51
N VAL A 44 15.01 -16.44 11.97
CA VAL A 44 14.95 -16.78 13.39
C VAL A 44 16.15 -17.65 13.71
N GLU A 45 17.01 -17.13 14.56
CA GLU A 45 18.13 -17.90 15.14
C GLU A 45 17.60 -18.73 16.29
N ARG A 46 17.95 -20.02 16.32
CA ARG A 46 17.51 -20.96 17.35
C ARG A 46 18.71 -21.52 18.12
N SER A 47 18.49 -21.83 19.40
CA SER A 47 19.46 -22.55 20.23
C SER A 47 19.62 -24.01 19.77
N GLU A 48 20.62 -24.71 20.30
CA GLU A 48 20.78 -26.17 20.08
C GLU A 48 19.55 -26.97 20.55
N GLY A 49 18.79 -26.45 21.51
CA GLY A 49 17.50 -27.01 21.96
C GLY A 49 16.30 -26.69 21.10
N GLY A 50 16.48 -25.88 20.04
CA GLY A 50 15.39 -25.47 19.12
C GLY A 50 14.62 -24.22 19.55
N GLU A 51 14.94 -23.64 20.71
CA GLU A 51 14.30 -22.41 21.20
C GLU A 51 14.72 -21.18 20.39
N PRO A 52 13.81 -20.23 20.11
CA PRO A 52 14.14 -19.00 19.42
C PRO A 52 15.03 -18.11 20.30
N MET A 53 16.22 -17.77 19.80
CA MET A 53 17.20 -16.92 20.50
C MET A 53 17.16 -15.48 20.00
N ALA A 54 17.06 -15.29 18.69
CA ALA A 54 17.08 -13.96 18.07
C ALA A 54 16.24 -13.95 16.79
N VAL A 55 15.73 -12.76 16.46
CA VAL A 55 15.05 -12.48 15.19
C VAL A 55 15.86 -11.43 14.44
N HIS A 56 16.26 -11.77 13.25
CA HIS A 56 17.02 -10.87 12.38
C HIS A 56 16.18 -10.47 11.16
N THR A 57 16.05 -9.18 10.95
CA THR A 57 15.44 -8.64 9.72
C THR A 57 16.52 -8.48 8.66
N ASP A 58 16.32 -9.06 7.48
CA ASP A 58 17.22 -8.90 6.33
C ASP A 58 17.05 -7.50 5.71
N THR A 59 17.80 -6.54 6.26
CA THR A 59 17.80 -5.15 5.80
C THR A 59 18.25 -5.01 4.34
N ALA A 60 19.12 -5.91 3.86
CA ALA A 60 19.58 -5.87 2.48
C ALA A 60 18.46 -6.29 1.52
N ALA A 61 17.67 -7.32 1.87
CA ALA A 61 16.50 -7.73 1.11
C ALA A 61 15.44 -6.63 1.09
N LEU A 62 15.16 -5.99 2.24
CA LEU A 62 14.23 -4.87 2.31
C LEU A 62 14.68 -3.68 1.45
N ASN A 63 15.96 -3.33 1.47
CA ASN A 63 16.47 -2.23 0.64
C ASN A 63 16.42 -2.55 -0.86
N ARG A 64 16.65 -3.80 -1.26
CA ARG A 64 16.45 -4.24 -2.65
C ARG A 64 15.00 -4.11 -3.08
N LEU A 65 14.06 -4.59 -2.25
CA LEU A 65 12.62 -4.46 -2.48
C LEU A 65 12.22 -2.99 -2.64
N ARG A 66 12.68 -2.12 -1.73
CA ARG A 66 12.45 -0.67 -1.82
C ARG A 66 12.89 -0.10 -3.15
N ALA A 67 14.13 -0.39 -3.57
CA ALA A 67 14.68 0.12 -4.81
C ALA A 67 13.89 -0.36 -6.04
N GLN A 68 13.47 -1.61 -6.07
CA GLN A 68 12.67 -2.18 -7.15
C GLN A 68 11.30 -1.54 -7.24
N VAL A 69 10.57 -1.44 -6.12
CA VAL A 69 9.23 -0.82 -6.08
C VAL A 69 9.30 0.64 -6.50
N LEU A 70 10.21 1.44 -5.91
CA LEU A 70 10.34 2.86 -6.24
C LEU A 70 10.71 3.08 -7.72
N SER A 71 11.64 2.29 -8.27
CA SER A 71 12.00 2.38 -9.70
C SER A 71 10.83 2.06 -10.64
N LYS A 72 9.95 1.12 -10.28
CA LYS A 72 8.75 0.80 -11.05
C LYS A 72 7.73 1.93 -10.96
N LEU A 73 7.48 2.45 -9.76
CA LEU A 73 6.55 3.55 -9.55
C LEU A 73 6.97 4.82 -10.29
N GLU A 74 8.25 5.17 -10.25
CA GLU A 74 8.79 6.32 -10.97
C GLU A 74 8.52 6.23 -12.48
N LYS A 75 8.67 5.05 -13.06
CA LYS A 75 8.41 4.82 -14.49
C LYS A 75 6.94 4.83 -14.87
N THR A 76 6.07 4.37 -13.96
CA THR A 76 4.65 4.13 -14.24
C THR A 76 3.79 5.35 -13.91
N LEU A 77 4.16 6.10 -12.86
CA LEU A 77 3.35 7.21 -12.36
C LEU A 77 3.68 8.57 -13.00
N ASN A 78 4.71 8.64 -13.83
CA ASN A 78 5.08 9.88 -14.52
C ASN A 78 4.76 9.80 -16.00
N GLY A 79 3.94 10.72 -16.48
CA GLY A 79 3.57 10.83 -17.89
C GLY A 79 2.08 10.93 -18.15
N SER A 80 1.68 10.62 -19.37
CA SER A 80 0.29 10.67 -19.81
C SER A 80 -0.33 9.28 -19.69
N VAL A 81 -1.39 9.17 -18.92
CA VAL A 81 -2.14 7.93 -18.69
C VAL A 81 -3.59 8.10 -19.10
N THR A 82 -4.21 7.02 -19.57
CA THR A 82 -5.65 7.01 -19.89
C THR A 82 -6.34 6.04 -18.96
N VAL A 83 -7.23 6.59 -18.11
CA VAL A 83 -8.09 5.84 -17.21
C VAL A 83 -9.50 5.76 -17.78
N LYS A 84 -10.22 4.70 -17.46
CA LYS A 84 -11.61 4.52 -17.88
C LYS A 84 -12.53 4.88 -16.73
N VAL A 85 -13.43 5.83 -16.96
CA VAL A 85 -14.40 6.30 -15.98
C VAL A 85 -15.80 5.97 -16.46
N PRO A 86 -16.71 5.43 -15.62
CA PRO A 86 -18.10 5.18 -16.01
C PRO A 86 -18.81 6.47 -16.43
N ALA A 87 -19.57 6.42 -17.53
CA ALA A 87 -20.26 7.61 -18.06
C ALA A 87 -21.20 8.25 -17.03
N GLY A 88 -21.86 7.45 -16.20
CA GLY A 88 -22.74 7.93 -15.15
C GLY A 88 -22.04 8.77 -14.08
N SER A 89 -20.78 8.50 -13.81
CA SER A 89 -19.97 9.31 -12.88
C SER A 89 -19.68 10.73 -13.42
N LEU A 90 -19.75 10.92 -14.73
CA LEU A 90 -19.58 12.22 -15.36
C LEU A 90 -20.82 13.12 -15.24
N THR A 91 -21.98 12.55 -14.87
CA THR A 91 -23.25 13.28 -14.81
C THR A 91 -23.43 14.07 -13.51
N GLY A 92 -22.65 13.77 -12.47
CA GLY A 92 -22.83 14.35 -11.14
C GLY A 92 -24.05 13.85 -10.37
N ILE A 93 -24.78 12.86 -10.91
CA ILE A 93 -25.96 12.27 -10.28
C ILE A 93 -25.52 11.05 -9.47
N ALA A 94 -25.66 11.10 -8.15
CA ALA A 94 -25.20 10.04 -7.25
C ALA A 94 -25.76 8.65 -7.61
N LEU A 95 -27.01 8.57 -8.07
CA LEU A 95 -27.68 7.33 -8.49
C LEU A 95 -27.01 6.69 -9.72
N LEU A 96 -26.39 7.48 -10.59
CA LEU A 96 -25.74 7.03 -11.81
C LEU A 96 -24.24 6.80 -11.63
N ASN A 97 -23.69 7.16 -10.47
CA ASN A 97 -22.27 6.99 -10.20
C ASN A 97 -21.87 5.50 -10.30
N GLY A 98 -20.78 5.23 -10.99
CA GLY A 98 -20.30 3.87 -11.22
C GLY A 98 -21.03 3.10 -12.33
N HIS A 99 -22.08 3.68 -12.96
CA HIS A 99 -22.87 3.03 -13.99
C HIS A 99 -22.60 3.61 -15.39
N GLY A 100 -22.84 2.80 -16.40
CA GLY A 100 -22.73 3.18 -17.81
C GLY A 100 -21.47 2.67 -18.50
N PHE A 101 -21.31 3.07 -19.76
CA PHE A 101 -20.16 2.65 -20.55
C PHE A 101 -18.87 3.38 -20.13
N PRO A 102 -17.70 2.75 -20.29
CA PRO A 102 -16.43 3.37 -19.92
C PRO A 102 -16.05 4.50 -20.89
N VAL A 103 -15.80 5.69 -20.33
CA VAL A 103 -15.31 6.86 -21.06
C VAL A 103 -13.83 7.03 -20.77
N PRO A 104 -12.96 7.17 -21.80
CA PRO A 104 -11.55 7.39 -21.58
C PRO A 104 -11.30 8.82 -21.07
N LEU A 105 -10.59 8.93 -19.94
CA LEU A 105 -10.11 10.17 -19.38
C LEU A 105 -8.58 10.16 -19.43
N THR A 106 -8.00 11.10 -20.18
CA THR A 106 -6.53 11.24 -20.24
C THR A 106 -6.08 12.21 -19.17
N LEU A 107 -5.16 11.72 -18.31
CA LEU A 107 -4.52 12.47 -17.23
C LEU A 107 -3.03 12.55 -17.49
N ARG A 108 -2.44 13.71 -17.22
CA ARG A 108 -1.00 13.83 -17.06
C ARG A 108 -0.70 13.74 -15.57
N LEU A 109 0.15 12.79 -15.21
CA LEU A 109 0.58 12.56 -13.83
C LEU A 109 2.03 12.97 -13.65
N GLU A 110 2.30 13.65 -12.52
CA GLU A 110 3.62 13.91 -11.98
C GLU A 110 3.59 13.48 -10.53
N ALA A 111 4.28 12.40 -10.20
CA ALA A 111 4.20 11.78 -8.89
C ALA A 111 5.56 11.58 -8.26
N SER A 112 5.60 11.69 -6.94
CA SER A 112 6.70 11.27 -6.09
C SER A 112 6.23 10.16 -5.16
N ALA A 113 7.04 9.12 -5.00
CA ALA A 113 6.76 8.00 -4.10
C ALA A 113 7.85 7.89 -3.05
N ASP A 114 7.46 7.64 -1.81
CA ASP A 114 8.35 7.24 -0.72
C ASP A 114 7.92 5.90 -0.17
N LEU A 115 8.90 5.12 0.31
CA LEU A 115 8.68 3.79 0.86
C LEU A 115 9.51 3.63 2.13
N SER A 116 8.85 3.22 3.21
CA SER A 116 9.46 2.94 4.49
C SER A 116 9.04 1.58 5.03
N PHE A 117 9.83 1.05 5.98
CA PHE A 117 9.52 -0.18 6.68
C PHE A 117 9.32 0.10 8.16
N HIS A 118 8.30 -0.52 8.72
CA HIS A 118 8.03 -0.53 10.15
C HIS A 118 8.16 -1.93 10.68
N THR A 119 8.94 -2.08 11.76
CA THR A 119 9.14 -3.36 12.43
C THR A 119 8.65 -3.25 13.85
N GLU A 120 7.80 -4.17 14.26
CA GLU A 120 7.23 -4.18 15.61
C GLU A 120 7.23 -5.58 16.23
N PHE A 121 7.30 -5.61 17.56
CA PHE A 121 7.02 -6.79 18.36
C PHE A 121 5.72 -6.56 19.13
N VAL A 122 4.76 -7.46 18.94
CA VAL A 122 3.46 -7.41 19.61
C VAL A 122 3.30 -8.66 20.45
N SER A 123 2.79 -8.52 21.69
CA SER A 123 2.42 -9.68 22.50
C SER A 123 1.26 -10.40 21.86
N ALA A 124 1.43 -11.69 21.57
CA ALA A 124 0.41 -12.52 20.92
C ALA A 124 -0.30 -13.47 21.89
N GLY A 125 0.01 -13.40 23.19
CA GLY A 125 -0.56 -14.24 24.24
C GLY A 125 0.44 -14.50 25.37
N ILE A 126 0.12 -15.47 26.24
CA ILE A 126 1.03 -15.91 27.30
C ILE A 126 2.23 -16.62 26.64
N ASN A 127 3.43 -16.07 26.85
CA ASN A 127 4.68 -16.56 26.28
C ASN A 127 4.75 -16.60 24.75
N GLN A 128 3.99 -15.72 24.08
CA GLN A 128 4.04 -15.58 22.64
C GLN A 128 4.32 -14.11 22.25
N SER A 129 5.22 -13.92 21.31
CA SER A 129 5.50 -12.62 20.71
C SER A 129 5.41 -12.75 19.20
N CYS A 130 4.76 -11.80 18.56
CA CYS A 130 4.68 -11.69 17.11
C CYS A 130 5.62 -10.59 16.64
N HIS A 131 6.60 -10.95 15.82
CA HIS A 131 7.44 -10.02 15.09
C HIS A 131 6.82 -9.77 13.72
N ARG A 132 6.53 -8.52 13.40
CA ARG A 132 5.89 -8.11 12.14
C ARG A 132 6.74 -7.07 11.43
N VAL A 133 6.91 -7.25 10.13
CA VAL A 133 7.54 -6.28 9.23
C VAL A 133 6.48 -5.79 8.26
N THR A 134 6.22 -4.48 8.29
CA THR A 134 5.23 -3.82 7.44
C THR A 134 5.93 -2.82 6.53
N MET A 135 5.59 -2.85 5.25
CA MET A 135 6.00 -1.87 4.27
C MET A 135 4.91 -0.80 4.15
N LEU A 136 5.32 0.46 4.17
CA LEU A 136 4.47 1.63 3.98
C LEU A 136 4.89 2.31 2.68
N VAL A 137 3.95 2.54 1.78
CA VAL A 137 4.16 3.27 0.53
C VAL A 137 3.30 4.50 0.53
N ALA A 138 3.91 5.67 0.39
CA ALA A 138 3.24 6.96 0.28
C ALA A 138 3.51 7.56 -1.11
N VAL A 139 2.45 7.95 -1.81
CA VAL A 139 2.54 8.57 -3.12
C VAL A 139 1.82 9.91 -3.08
N GLN A 140 2.52 10.96 -3.50
CA GLN A 140 1.95 12.28 -3.77
C GLN A 140 1.99 12.50 -5.27
N ALA A 141 0.84 12.82 -5.86
CA ALA A 141 0.71 13.01 -7.29
C ALA A 141 -0.07 14.27 -7.62
N TYR A 142 0.43 15.01 -8.61
CA TYR A 142 -0.32 16.03 -9.31
C TYR A 142 -0.91 15.40 -10.56
N SER A 143 -2.21 15.55 -10.75
CA SER A 143 -2.89 15.10 -11.95
C SER A 143 -3.51 16.27 -12.68
N GLN A 144 -3.23 16.35 -13.96
CA GLN A 144 -3.77 17.36 -14.85
C GLN A 144 -4.61 16.71 -15.93
N SER A 145 -5.89 17.10 -15.99
CA SER A 145 -6.76 16.86 -17.13
C SER A 145 -6.84 18.11 -18.01
N LYS A 146 -7.57 18.05 -19.11
CA LYS A 146 -7.76 19.24 -20.00
C LYS A 146 -8.36 20.47 -19.29
N ARG A 147 -9.01 20.29 -18.14
CA ARG A 147 -9.77 21.36 -17.44
C ARG A 147 -9.43 21.50 -15.97
N PHE A 148 -8.87 20.47 -15.34
CA PHE A 148 -8.69 20.41 -13.89
C PHE A 148 -7.29 19.95 -13.52
N GLU A 149 -6.75 20.58 -12.50
CA GLU A 149 -5.52 20.19 -11.81
C GLU A 149 -5.91 19.76 -10.41
N THR A 150 -5.49 18.56 -10.00
CA THR A 150 -5.78 18.02 -8.68
C THR A 150 -4.52 17.45 -8.05
N GLN A 151 -4.49 17.49 -6.73
CA GLN A 151 -3.45 16.86 -5.93
C GLN A 151 -4.04 15.65 -5.23
N THR A 152 -3.37 14.51 -5.35
CA THR A 152 -3.80 13.24 -4.75
C THR A 152 -2.70 12.71 -3.85
N HIS A 153 -3.06 12.35 -2.63
CA HIS A 153 -2.20 11.65 -1.70
C HIS A 153 -2.74 10.24 -1.44
N VAL A 154 -1.87 9.26 -1.55
CA VAL A 154 -2.21 7.83 -1.37
C VAL A 154 -1.20 7.22 -0.43
N GLU A 155 -1.69 6.60 0.64
CA GLU A 155 -0.89 5.77 1.54
C GLU A 155 -1.46 4.35 1.54
N THR A 156 -0.56 3.38 1.51
CA THR A 156 -0.92 1.97 1.61
C THR A 156 0.12 1.22 2.44
N SER A 157 -0.31 0.15 3.10
CA SER A 157 0.54 -0.69 3.92
C SER A 157 0.41 -2.15 3.51
N THR A 158 1.52 -2.87 3.52
CA THR A 158 1.58 -4.30 3.21
C THR A 158 2.42 -5.01 4.25
N VAL A 159 1.89 -6.06 4.87
CA VAL A 159 2.68 -6.93 5.76
C VAL A 159 3.56 -7.84 4.91
N LEU A 160 4.87 -7.72 5.08
CA LEU A 160 5.87 -8.50 4.34
C LEU A 160 6.21 -9.80 5.02
N ALA A 161 6.28 -9.77 6.35
CA ALA A 161 6.60 -10.94 7.15
C ALA A 161 5.92 -10.85 8.52
N GLU A 162 5.46 -11.99 8.99
CA GLU A 162 4.96 -12.16 10.35
C GLU A 162 5.52 -13.47 10.92
N THR A 163 6.15 -13.38 12.10
CA THR A 163 6.79 -14.52 12.75
C THR A 163 6.33 -14.57 14.20
N VAL A 164 5.68 -15.65 14.57
CA VAL A 164 5.29 -15.91 15.95
C VAL A 164 6.39 -16.69 16.66
N LEU A 165 6.88 -16.12 17.75
CA LEU A 165 7.85 -16.73 18.65
C LEU A 165 7.11 -17.27 19.86
N VAL A 166 7.25 -18.54 20.14
CA VAL A 166 6.69 -19.20 21.31
C VAL A 166 7.82 -19.50 22.29
N GLY A 167 7.76 -18.91 23.48
CA GLY A 167 8.68 -19.21 24.57
C GLY A 167 8.12 -20.31 25.47
N ASP A 168 8.97 -20.85 26.34
CA ASP A 168 8.54 -21.79 27.37
C ASP A 168 7.63 -21.12 28.42
N VAL A 169 6.63 -21.84 28.89
CA VAL A 169 5.81 -21.41 30.03
C VAL A 169 6.67 -21.58 31.28
N PRO A 170 6.96 -20.51 32.07
CA PRO A 170 7.70 -20.66 33.31
C PRO A 170 6.98 -21.66 34.24
N GLU A 171 7.69 -22.65 34.77
CA GLU A 171 7.11 -23.66 35.68
C GLU A 171 6.43 -23.04 36.91
N MET A 172 6.85 -21.82 37.31
CA MET A 172 6.24 -21.09 38.43
C MET A 172 4.79 -20.67 38.19
N ALA A 173 4.31 -20.58 36.94
CA ALA A 173 2.91 -20.24 36.66
C ALA A 173 1.95 -21.40 36.92
N LEU A 174 2.45 -22.61 37.11
CA LEU A 174 1.66 -23.81 37.40
C LEU A 174 1.40 -24.04 38.90
N LEU A 175 2.04 -23.27 39.78
CA LEU A 175 1.94 -23.47 41.24
C LEU A 175 0.88 -22.60 41.94
N GLU A 176 0.23 -21.66 41.26
CA GLU A 176 -0.78 -20.77 41.84
C GLU A 176 -2.26 -21.22 41.64
N THR A 177 -2.49 -22.40 41.11
CA THR A 177 -3.85 -22.97 40.96
C THR A 177 -4.02 -24.27 41.76
N GLY A 178 -3.63 -24.22 43.04
CA GLY A 178 -3.92 -25.27 44.02
C GLY A 178 -4.81 -24.76 45.15
#